data_79126ba5a0277aa7519bb9e250c988fc
#
_entry.id   79126ba5a0277aa7519bb9e250c988fc
#
_cell.length_a   1.000
_cell.length_b   1.000
_cell.length_c   1.000
_cell.angle_alpha   90.00
_cell.angle_beta   90.00
_cell.angle_gamma   90.00
#
_symmetry.space_group_name_H-M   'P 1'
#
loop_
_entity.id
_entity.type
_entity.pdbx_description
1 polymer ?
#
loop_
_entity_poly.entity_id
_entity_poly.type
_entity_poly.pdbx_seq_one_letter_code
_entity_poly.pdbx_strand_id
1 'polypeptide(L)'
;MTVSLTDFEKRLCNRLQRGLPLVSQPFAQIAADLASSEAEVLEQARQLKASGVLRRICAVLNQRALGMASTLVAAHVPDEQVRPVTAAVNALPGVSHNYLRNHRFNLWFTLQAESPEQLRISLVDLQARFEIAFHSLPVTRVFKLDVRFDAESDDDVLLRDVERVPQTEPLALRDEQKQLLTGLRDGLGIVSRPFDTVRPAGMAEPEMFALLAELIEAGVIRRIAGVLNHHKLGFTANVMFAAHVDPEHVVDAGRRLAHSGAVSHCYERQVFEGWPYNLFAMMHGRTMAQIQHTIDRFTEAHPVRSFELLPTLAELKKQPVRHSFA
;
A
#
# COMPACT_ATOMS: atom_id res chain seq x y z
N MET A 1 17.66 -9.35 -7.20
CA MET A 1 17.80 -9.68 -8.63
C MET A 1 16.40 -9.66 -9.25
N THR A 2 16.24 -9.05 -10.41
CA THR A 2 15.02 -9.08 -11.22
C THR A 2 14.80 -10.49 -11.77
N VAL A 3 13.53 -10.93 -11.83
CA VAL A 3 13.16 -12.23 -12.40
C VAL A 3 12.66 -12.00 -13.82
N SER A 4 13.16 -12.79 -14.77
CA SER A 4 12.60 -12.79 -16.13
C SER A 4 11.30 -13.59 -16.11
N LEU A 5 10.21 -12.97 -16.55
CA LEU A 5 8.88 -13.57 -16.64
C LEU A 5 8.51 -13.86 -18.09
N THR A 6 7.85 -15.00 -18.31
CA THR A 6 7.18 -15.30 -19.58
C THR A 6 5.97 -14.37 -19.78
N ASP A 7 5.46 -14.27 -21.00
CA ASP A 7 4.28 -13.45 -21.29
C ASP A 7 3.03 -13.95 -20.55
N PHE A 8 2.92 -15.27 -20.33
CA PHE A 8 1.84 -15.84 -19.52
C PHE A 8 1.97 -15.40 -18.06
N GLU A 9 3.15 -15.50 -17.46
CA GLU A 9 3.41 -15.06 -16.08
C GLU A 9 3.13 -13.57 -15.87
N LYS A 10 3.48 -12.73 -16.86
CA LYS A 10 3.18 -11.28 -16.82
C LYS A 10 1.67 -11.05 -16.79
N ARG A 11 0.91 -11.69 -17.71
CA ARG A 11 -0.55 -11.61 -17.73
C ARG A 11 -1.17 -12.12 -16.44
N LEU A 12 -0.67 -13.24 -15.91
CA LEU A 12 -1.12 -13.79 -14.64
C LEU A 12 -0.85 -12.84 -13.47
N CYS A 13 0.33 -12.22 -13.41
CA CYS A 13 0.67 -11.18 -12.43
C CYS A 13 -0.35 -10.03 -12.47
N ASN A 14 -0.63 -9.50 -13.66
CA ASN A 14 -1.58 -8.41 -13.83
C ASN A 14 -3.00 -8.84 -13.42
N ARG A 15 -3.43 -10.06 -13.81
CA ARG A 15 -4.75 -10.57 -13.46
C ARG A 15 -4.92 -10.80 -11.97
N LEU A 16 -3.92 -11.36 -11.28
CA LEU A 16 -3.96 -11.60 -9.83
C LEU A 16 -4.05 -10.29 -9.02
N GLN A 17 -3.43 -9.21 -9.48
CA GLN A 17 -3.50 -7.90 -8.81
C GLN A 17 -4.86 -7.23 -8.91
N ARG A 18 -5.65 -7.51 -9.96
CA ARG A 18 -7.00 -6.94 -10.12
C ARG A 18 -8.00 -7.53 -9.13
N GLY A 19 -7.77 -8.75 -8.66
CA GLY A 19 -8.56 -9.39 -7.63
C GLY A 19 -8.95 -10.81 -7.98
N LEU A 20 -9.17 -11.61 -6.93
CA LEU A 20 -9.76 -12.95 -7.07
C LEU A 20 -11.29 -12.80 -7.20
N PRO A 21 -11.92 -13.53 -8.13
CA PRO A 21 -13.37 -13.67 -8.18
C PRO A 21 -13.92 -14.27 -6.86
N LEU A 22 -15.07 -13.78 -6.41
CA LEU A 22 -15.75 -14.31 -5.22
C LEU A 22 -16.59 -15.56 -5.61
N VAL A 23 -15.90 -16.62 -5.96
CA VAL A 23 -16.50 -17.91 -6.35
C VAL A 23 -15.72 -19.06 -5.71
N SER A 24 -16.31 -20.26 -5.69
CA SER A 24 -15.69 -21.45 -5.08
C SER A 24 -14.32 -21.79 -5.68
N GLN A 25 -14.18 -21.64 -7.00
CA GLN A 25 -12.96 -21.95 -7.75
C GLN A 25 -12.45 -20.73 -8.53
N PRO A 26 -11.87 -19.71 -7.83
CA PRO A 26 -11.48 -18.46 -8.47
C PRO A 26 -10.34 -18.63 -9.49
N PHE A 27 -9.47 -19.62 -9.31
CA PHE A 27 -8.38 -19.88 -10.25
C PHE A 27 -8.88 -20.52 -11.55
N ALA A 28 -9.99 -21.28 -11.54
CA ALA A 28 -10.63 -21.75 -12.76
C ALA A 28 -11.19 -20.58 -13.60
N GLN A 29 -11.79 -19.58 -12.95
CA GLN A 29 -12.24 -18.39 -13.66
C GLN A 29 -11.07 -17.55 -14.20
N ILE A 30 -9.98 -17.38 -13.44
CA ILE A 30 -8.76 -16.74 -13.91
C ILE A 30 -8.16 -17.47 -15.12
N ALA A 31 -8.20 -18.80 -15.10
CA ALA A 31 -7.73 -19.63 -16.22
C ALA A 31 -8.55 -19.37 -17.49
N ALA A 32 -9.89 -19.29 -17.38
CA ALA A 32 -10.75 -18.91 -18.49
C ALA A 32 -10.40 -17.50 -19.05
N ASP A 33 -10.17 -16.51 -18.18
CA ASP A 33 -9.79 -15.15 -18.58
C ASP A 33 -8.45 -15.12 -19.34
N LEU A 34 -7.54 -16.07 -19.03
CA LEU A 34 -6.19 -16.13 -19.63
C LEU A 34 -6.07 -17.17 -20.77
N ALA A 35 -7.18 -17.82 -21.17
CA ALA A 35 -7.23 -18.92 -22.14
C ALA A 35 -6.25 -20.06 -21.78
N SER A 36 -6.32 -20.53 -20.52
CA SER A 36 -5.46 -21.55 -19.93
C SER A 36 -6.28 -22.56 -19.11
N SER A 37 -5.61 -23.53 -18.48
CA SER A 37 -6.21 -24.47 -17.52
C SER A 37 -6.01 -23.99 -16.08
N GLU A 38 -6.92 -24.39 -15.17
CA GLU A 38 -6.76 -24.12 -13.74
C GLU A 38 -5.45 -24.70 -13.20
N ALA A 39 -5.09 -25.92 -13.64
CA ALA A 39 -3.87 -26.59 -13.23
C ALA A 39 -2.62 -25.77 -13.57
N GLU A 40 -2.56 -25.19 -14.78
CA GLU A 40 -1.47 -24.33 -15.21
C GLU A 40 -1.42 -23.03 -14.42
N VAL A 41 -2.56 -22.35 -14.21
CA VAL A 41 -2.64 -21.13 -13.41
C VAL A 41 -2.17 -21.37 -11.97
N LEU A 42 -2.60 -22.46 -11.33
CA LEU A 42 -2.17 -22.82 -9.98
C LEU A 42 -0.68 -23.09 -9.91
N GLU A 43 -0.13 -23.85 -10.87
CA GLU A 43 1.29 -24.16 -10.93
C GLU A 43 2.14 -22.90 -11.13
N GLN A 44 1.79 -22.07 -12.10
CA GLN A 44 2.50 -20.80 -12.35
C GLN A 44 2.39 -19.82 -11.17
N ALA A 45 1.23 -19.74 -10.51
CA ALA A 45 1.08 -18.92 -9.31
C ALA A 45 1.97 -19.41 -8.15
N ARG A 46 2.13 -20.74 -7.98
CA ARG A 46 3.07 -21.33 -7.00
C ARG A 46 4.53 -21.01 -7.35
N GLN A 47 4.91 -21.09 -8.62
CA GLN A 47 6.25 -20.74 -9.08
C GLN A 47 6.54 -19.25 -8.87
N LEU A 48 5.59 -18.35 -9.17
CA LEU A 48 5.70 -16.92 -8.87
C LEU A 48 5.86 -16.67 -7.35
N LYS A 49 5.20 -17.46 -6.51
CA LYS A 49 5.37 -17.39 -5.05
C LYS A 49 6.75 -17.91 -4.62
N ALA A 50 7.21 -19.01 -5.15
CA ALA A 50 8.52 -19.60 -4.85
C ALA A 50 9.68 -18.68 -5.27
N SER A 51 9.56 -18.02 -6.43
CA SER A 51 10.55 -17.01 -6.90
C SER A 51 10.48 -15.69 -6.12
N GLY A 52 9.44 -15.49 -5.30
CA GLY A 52 9.19 -14.29 -4.51
C GLY A 52 8.68 -13.11 -5.33
N VAL A 53 8.23 -13.31 -6.57
CA VAL A 53 7.48 -12.33 -7.37
C VAL A 53 6.11 -12.10 -6.77
N LEU A 54 5.34 -13.17 -6.52
CA LEU A 54 4.09 -13.14 -5.77
C LEU A 54 4.42 -13.30 -4.27
N ARG A 55 4.14 -12.27 -3.47
CA ARG A 55 4.37 -12.34 -2.02
C ARG A 55 3.29 -13.15 -1.32
N ARG A 56 2.02 -12.87 -1.64
CA ARG A 56 0.83 -13.53 -1.07
C ARG A 56 -0.41 -13.12 -1.84
N ILE A 57 -1.49 -13.83 -1.62
CA ILE A 57 -2.84 -13.44 -2.03
C ILE A 57 -3.61 -13.14 -0.73
N CYS A 58 -4.12 -11.92 -0.56
CA CYS A 58 -4.77 -11.52 0.69
C CYS A 58 -5.80 -10.42 0.46
N ALA A 59 -6.62 -10.16 1.48
CA ALA A 59 -7.47 -8.98 1.50
C ALA A 59 -6.63 -7.70 1.62
N VAL A 60 -6.89 -6.74 0.75
CA VAL A 60 -6.38 -5.37 0.84
C VAL A 60 -7.42 -4.53 1.57
N LEU A 61 -7.12 -4.21 2.82
CA LEU A 61 -8.05 -3.55 3.72
C LEU A 61 -7.98 -2.02 3.62
N ASN A 62 -9.11 -1.38 3.87
CA ASN A 62 -9.21 0.07 4.05
C ASN A 62 -9.16 0.40 5.54
N GLN A 63 -8.05 0.93 6.01
CA GLN A 63 -7.82 1.23 7.42
C GLN A 63 -8.81 2.25 7.99
N ARG A 64 -9.25 3.22 7.18
CA ARG A 64 -10.24 4.21 7.60
C ARG A 64 -11.60 3.58 7.84
N ALA A 65 -12.02 2.66 6.97
CA ALA A 65 -13.27 1.92 7.15
C ALA A 65 -13.26 1.03 8.40
N LEU A 66 -12.07 0.68 8.89
CA LEU A 66 -11.87 -0.05 10.15
C LEU A 66 -11.76 0.88 11.37
N GLY A 67 -11.95 2.19 11.21
CA GLY A 67 -11.85 3.16 12.31
C GLY A 67 -10.41 3.44 12.77
N MET A 68 -9.40 2.91 12.05
CA MET A 68 -8.00 3.09 12.42
C MET A 68 -7.49 4.49 12.07
N ALA A 69 -6.85 5.14 13.03
CA ALA A 69 -6.07 6.34 12.79
C ALA A 69 -4.71 5.98 12.18
N SER A 70 -4.24 6.79 11.23
CA SER A 70 -2.96 6.58 10.55
C SER A 70 -2.28 7.91 10.24
N THR A 71 -0.96 7.96 10.42
CA THR A 71 -0.15 9.11 10.03
C THR A 71 1.19 8.70 9.43
N LEU A 72 1.74 9.55 8.59
CA LEU A 72 3.17 9.53 8.25
C LEU A 72 3.90 10.36 9.28
N VAL A 73 5.03 9.87 9.77
CA VAL A 73 5.85 10.57 10.76
C VAL A 73 7.20 10.88 10.15
N ALA A 74 7.68 12.12 10.36
CA ALA A 74 9.02 12.57 10.01
C ALA A 74 9.79 12.95 11.27
N ALA A 75 11.07 12.59 11.33
CA ALA A 75 11.97 12.99 12.40
C ALA A 75 13.36 13.31 11.85
N HIS A 76 14.03 14.29 12.48
CA HIS A 76 15.46 14.48 12.36
C HIS A 76 16.15 13.71 13.47
N VAL A 77 16.84 12.64 13.12
CA VAL A 77 17.52 11.74 14.07
C VAL A 77 19.03 11.88 13.89
N PRO A 78 19.78 12.31 14.92
CA PRO A 78 21.24 12.32 14.88
C PRO A 78 21.81 10.93 14.57
N ASP A 79 22.93 10.86 13.84
CA ASP A 79 23.49 9.59 13.34
C ASP A 79 23.74 8.56 14.45
N GLU A 80 24.21 9.00 15.60
CA GLU A 80 24.46 8.16 16.79
C GLU A 80 23.18 7.58 17.39
N GLN A 81 22.03 8.22 17.16
CA GLN A 81 20.73 7.78 17.66
C GLN A 81 19.91 6.99 16.63
N VAL A 82 20.30 6.93 15.37
CA VAL A 82 19.54 6.23 14.31
C VAL A 82 19.24 4.80 14.69
N ARG A 83 20.24 4.07 15.22
CA ARG A 83 20.05 2.67 15.58
C ARG A 83 19.07 2.44 16.75
N PRO A 84 19.21 3.10 17.91
CA PRO A 84 18.29 2.91 19.03
C PRO A 84 16.88 3.46 18.72
N VAL A 85 16.76 4.60 18.02
CA VAL A 85 15.46 5.14 17.61
C VAL A 85 14.75 4.19 16.63
N THR A 86 15.47 3.68 15.62
CA THR A 86 14.92 2.70 14.67
C THR A 86 14.42 1.44 15.40
N ALA A 87 15.17 0.92 16.37
CA ALA A 87 14.75 -0.25 17.12
C ALA A 87 13.44 0.02 17.90
N ALA A 88 13.33 1.17 18.56
CA ALA A 88 12.13 1.55 19.31
C ALA A 88 10.92 1.76 18.37
N VAL A 89 11.10 2.47 17.26
CA VAL A 89 10.04 2.69 16.26
C VAL A 89 9.59 1.36 15.67
N ASN A 90 10.51 0.47 15.31
CA ASN A 90 10.18 -0.83 14.74
C ASN A 90 9.47 -1.78 15.72
N ALA A 91 9.66 -1.59 17.03
CA ALA A 91 8.97 -2.35 18.07
C ALA A 91 7.49 -1.96 18.23
N LEU A 92 7.09 -0.78 17.76
CA LEU A 92 5.68 -0.36 17.81
C LEU A 92 4.83 -1.24 16.87
N PRO A 93 3.75 -1.86 17.38
CA PRO A 93 2.90 -2.76 16.59
C PRO A 93 2.26 -2.06 15.37
N GLY A 94 1.92 -0.76 15.52
CA GLY A 94 1.29 0.05 14.48
C GLY A 94 2.25 0.54 13.39
N VAL A 95 3.55 0.30 13.47
CA VAL A 95 4.52 0.70 12.45
C VAL A 95 4.63 -0.38 11.39
N SER A 96 4.18 -0.07 10.16
CA SER A 96 4.26 -0.98 9.00
C SER A 96 5.47 -0.74 8.12
N HIS A 97 5.87 0.51 7.97
CA HIS A 97 6.95 0.94 7.10
C HIS A 97 7.84 1.92 7.87
N ASN A 98 9.15 1.75 7.76
CA ASN A 98 10.13 2.67 8.32
C ASN A 98 11.32 2.76 7.36
N TYR A 99 11.70 4.00 7.00
CA TYR A 99 12.73 4.28 6.01
C TYR A 99 13.70 5.33 6.52
N LEU A 100 14.97 5.09 6.24
CA LEU A 100 16.01 6.12 6.31
C LEU A 100 16.11 6.80 4.93
N ARG A 101 16.15 8.15 4.92
CA ARG A 101 16.18 8.95 3.69
C ARG A 101 17.30 9.96 3.73
N ASN A 102 17.84 10.31 2.55
CA ASN A 102 18.88 11.34 2.43
C ASN A 102 18.25 12.75 2.47
N HIS A 103 17.90 13.18 3.67
CA HIS A 103 17.31 14.50 3.92
C HIS A 103 17.54 14.93 5.38
N ARG A 104 17.34 16.21 5.72
CA ARG A 104 17.38 16.72 7.10
C ARG A 104 16.43 15.93 8.02
N PHE A 105 15.17 15.75 7.60
CA PHE A 105 14.28 14.79 8.23
C PHE A 105 14.61 13.41 7.63
N ASN A 106 15.48 12.66 8.31
CA ASN A 106 16.08 11.45 7.77
C ASN A 106 15.31 10.16 8.11
N LEU A 107 14.46 10.17 9.16
CA LEU A 107 13.65 9.01 9.53
C LEU A 107 12.18 9.26 9.17
N TRP A 108 11.59 8.33 8.40
CA TRP A 108 10.21 8.39 7.93
C TRP A 108 9.50 7.06 8.16
N PHE A 109 8.42 7.08 8.93
CA PHE A 109 7.65 5.87 9.17
C PHE A 109 6.13 6.11 9.14
N THR A 110 5.37 5.05 8.85
CA THR A 110 3.91 5.06 8.96
C THR A 110 3.53 4.46 10.30
N LEU A 111 2.71 5.19 11.06
CA LEU A 111 2.16 4.73 12.33
C LEU A 111 0.64 4.66 12.23
N GLN A 112 0.08 3.54 12.71
CA GLN A 112 -1.35 3.28 12.83
C GLN A 112 -1.70 2.99 14.28
N ALA A 113 -2.89 3.37 14.70
CA ALA A 113 -3.43 3.07 16.03
C ALA A 113 -4.96 3.02 15.97
N GLU A 114 -5.60 2.52 17.03
CA GLU A 114 -7.05 2.42 17.16
C GLU A 114 -7.74 3.78 17.26
N SER A 115 -6.99 4.82 17.63
CA SER A 115 -7.50 6.18 17.73
C SER A 115 -6.42 7.24 17.48
N PRO A 116 -6.81 8.50 17.12
CA PRO A 116 -5.87 9.62 17.04
C PRO A 116 -5.15 9.89 18.36
N GLU A 117 -5.81 9.67 19.49
CA GLU A 117 -5.22 9.85 20.82
C GLU A 117 -4.12 8.81 21.09
N GLN A 118 -4.32 7.54 20.75
CA GLN A 118 -3.30 6.51 20.86
C GLN A 118 -2.08 6.79 19.99
N LEU A 119 -2.29 7.33 18.77
CA LEU A 119 -1.21 7.83 17.93
C LEU A 119 -0.39 8.92 18.64
N ARG A 120 -1.08 9.90 19.22
CA ARG A 120 -0.46 11.02 19.92
C ARG A 120 0.36 10.52 21.10
N ILE A 121 -0.18 9.62 21.93
CA ILE A 121 0.52 9.00 23.07
C ILE A 121 1.80 8.33 22.59
N SER A 122 1.75 7.50 21.55
CA SER A 122 2.92 6.80 21.02
C SER A 122 4.03 7.75 20.57
N LEU A 123 3.67 8.90 19.98
CA LEU A 123 4.65 9.90 19.53
C LEU A 123 5.24 10.69 20.72
N VAL A 124 4.44 11.01 21.74
CA VAL A 124 4.89 11.67 22.97
C VAL A 124 5.87 10.78 23.71
N ASP A 125 5.60 9.47 23.82
CA ASP A 125 6.48 8.50 24.48
C ASP A 125 7.84 8.40 23.75
N LEU A 126 7.83 8.35 22.40
CA LEU A 126 9.07 8.37 21.62
C LEU A 126 9.85 9.67 21.84
N GLN A 127 9.16 10.82 21.82
CA GLN A 127 9.78 12.13 22.03
C GLN A 127 10.40 12.25 23.43
N ALA A 128 9.68 11.81 24.47
CA ALA A 128 10.20 11.83 25.84
C ALA A 128 11.42 10.90 26.03
N ARG A 129 11.44 9.76 25.33
CA ARG A 129 12.52 8.78 25.41
C ARG A 129 13.80 9.22 24.74
N PHE A 130 13.72 9.92 23.60
CA PHE A 130 14.88 10.21 22.76
C PHE A 130 15.20 11.71 22.66
N GLU A 131 14.36 12.57 23.20
CA GLU A 131 14.46 14.03 23.10
C GLU A 131 14.48 14.54 21.64
N ILE A 132 13.79 13.80 20.76
CA ILE A 132 13.68 14.08 19.33
C ILE A 132 12.23 14.42 18.99
N ALA A 133 12.01 15.46 18.19
CA ALA A 133 10.68 15.80 17.69
C ALA A 133 10.24 14.82 16.59
N PHE A 134 9.09 14.16 16.80
CA PHE A 134 8.42 13.28 15.83
C PHE A 134 7.20 14.01 15.27
N HIS A 135 7.32 14.50 14.05
CA HIS A 135 6.28 15.31 13.39
C HIS A 135 5.26 14.41 12.70
N SER A 136 4.01 14.53 13.11
CA SER A 136 2.88 13.81 12.51
C SER A 136 2.35 14.57 11.29
N LEU A 137 2.15 13.86 10.18
CA LEU A 137 1.59 14.36 8.92
C LEU A 137 0.35 13.54 8.52
N PRO A 138 -0.78 13.72 9.23
CA PRO A 138 -2.02 13.02 8.91
C PRO A 138 -2.50 13.40 7.52
N VAL A 139 -3.19 12.45 6.87
CA VAL A 139 -3.78 12.65 5.55
C VAL A 139 -5.04 13.49 5.68
N THR A 140 -5.10 14.60 4.97
CA THR A 140 -6.29 15.44 4.80
C THR A 140 -7.13 15.00 3.61
N ARG A 141 -6.47 14.56 2.53
CA ARG A 141 -7.14 14.06 1.31
C ARG A 141 -6.35 12.95 0.64
N VAL A 142 -7.07 11.96 0.13
CA VAL A 142 -6.51 10.87 -0.69
C VAL A 142 -6.85 11.14 -2.16
N PHE A 143 -5.86 11.22 -3.02
CA PHE A 143 -6.03 11.31 -4.48
C PHE A 143 -5.84 9.95 -5.15
N LYS A 144 -4.88 9.15 -4.68
CA LYS A 144 -4.60 7.79 -5.17
C LYS A 144 -4.07 6.90 -4.05
N LEU A 145 -4.52 5.67 -4.06
CA LEU A 145 -3.99 4.59 -3.23
C LEU A 145 -4.11 3.30 -4.04
N ASP A 146 -3.16 3.05 -4.94
CA ASP A 146 -3.18 1.90 -5.82
C ASP A 146 -1.75 1.43 -6.13
N VAL A 147 -1.41 0.23 -5.70
CA VAL A 147 -0.07 -0.37 -5.82
C VAL A 147 -0.18 -1.62 -6.70
N ARG A 148 -0.67 -1.45 -7.93
CA ARG A 148 -0.76 -2.53 -8.91
C ARG A 148 0.21 -2.24 -10.05
N PHE A 149 1.28 -3.00 -10.13
CA PHE A 149 2.34 -2.82 -11.11
C PHE A 149 1.99 -3.50 -12.43
N ASP A 150 2.19 -2.80 -13.56
CA ASP A 150 2.00 -3.41 -14.86
C ASP A 150 3.23 -4.27 -15.23
N ALA A 151 3.04 -5.58 -15.22
CA ALA A 151 4.09 -6.54 -15.57
C ALA A 151 4.27 -6.71 -17.08
N GLU A 152 3.29 -6.30 -17.89
CA GLU A 152 3.31 -6.46 -19.36
C GLU A 152 3.88 -5.24 -20.07
N SER A 153 3.70 -4.04 -19.51
CA SER A 153 4.13 -2.79 -20.14
C SER A 153 5.59 -2.47 -19.82
N ASP A 154 6.32 -2.00 -20.81
CA ASP A 154 7.64 -1.41 -20.60
C ASP A 154 7.56 0.09 -20.27
N ASP A 155 6.51 0.76 -20.74
CA ASP A 155 6.30 2.20 -20.57
C ASP A 155 5.50 2.54 -19.32
N ASP A 156 4.46 1.75 -19.00
CA ASP A 156 3.63 1.96 -17.84
C ASP A 156 4.20 1.23 -16.60
N VAL A 157 4.29 1.95 -15.50
CA VAL A 157 4.75 1.39 -14.22
C VAL A 157 3.60 0.72 -13.47
N LEU A 158 2.40 1.31 -13.54
CA LEU A 158 1.21 0.86 -12.83
C LEU A 158 0.08 0.55 -13.81
N LEU A 159 -0.80 -0.39 -13.42
CA LEU A 159 -2.02 -0.69 -14.18
C LEU A 159 -2.85 0.59 -14.39
N ARG A 160 -3.36 0.79 -15.60
CA ARG A 160 -4.08 2.02 -15.97
C ARG A 160 -5.49 2.10 -15.41
N ASP A 161 -6.11 0.95 -15.11
CA ASP A 161 -7.42 0.87 -14.47
C ASP A 161 -7.32 1.29 -13.00
N VAL A 162 -7.49 2.58 -12.72
CA VAL A 162 -7.35 3.15 -11.37
C VAL A 162 -8.43 2.60 -10.45
N GLU A 163 -7.98 1.98 -9.35
CA GLU A 163 -8.88 1.54 -8.30
C GLU A 163 -9.48 2.74 -7.57
N ARG A 164 -10.80 2.82 -7.51
CA ARG A 164 -11.48 3.84 -6.72
C ARG A 164 -11.28 3.56 -5.23
N VAL A 165 -10.74 4.53 -4.49
CA VAL A 165 -10.68 4.45 -3.03
C VAL A 165 -12.02 4.93 -2.47
N PRO A 166 -12.83 4.05 -1.88
CA PRO A 166 -14.06 4.47 -1.24
C PRO A 166 -13.73 5.42 -0.08
N GLN A 167 -14.42 6.56 -0.02
CA GLN A 167 -14.47 7.36 1.20
C GLN A 167 -15.58 6.78 2.06
N THR A 168 -15.21 5.99 3.06
CA THR A 168 -16.17 5.30 3.93
C THR A 168 -16.01 5.79 5.36
N GLU A 169 -17.15 5.96 6.04
CA GLU A 169 -17.19 6.10 7.48
C GLU A 169 -16.76 4.78 8.15
N PRO A 170 -16.22 4.83 9.36
CA PRO A 170 -15.87 3.62 10.10
C PRO A 170 -17.06 2.70 10.27
N LEU A 171 -16.89 1.42 9.95
CA LEU A 171 -17.88 0.37 10.11
C LEU A 171 -17.66 -0.40 11.41
N ALA A 172 -18.69 -0.50 12.25
CA ALA A 172 -18.68 -1.43 13.37
C ALA A 172 -18.84 -2.86 12.85
N LEU A 173 -17.78 -3.67 13.01
CA LEU A 173 -17.77 -5.04 12.52
C LEU A 173 -18.51 -5.99 13.45
N ARG A 174 -19.34 -6.88 12.87
CA ARG A 174 -19.94 -8.04 13.55
C ARG A 174 -18.87 -9.13 13.79
N ASP A 175 -19.13 -10.04 14.72
CA ASP A 175 -18.15 -11.06 15.08
C ASP A 175 -17.81 -12.01 13.91
N GLU A 176 -18.78 -12.36 13.08
CA GLU A 176 -18.56 -13.16 11.86
C GLU A 176 -17.66 -12.43 10.85
N GLN A 177 -17.83 -11.12 10.69
CA GLN A 177 -16.99 -10.29 9.84
C GLN A 177 -15.55 -10.22 10.38
N LYS A 178 -15.38 -10.08 11.70
CA LYS A 178 -14.08 -10.11 12.36
C LYS A 178 -13.37 -11.45 12.17
N GLN A 179 -14.09 -12.57 12.33
CA GLN A 179 -13.56 -13.92 12.11
C GLN A 179 -13.07 -14.10 10.66
N LEU A 180 -13.88 -13.68 9.68
CA LEU A 180 -13.55 -13.78 8.27
C LEU A 180 -12.33 -12.91 7.92
N LEU A 181 -12.28 -11.67 8.40
CA LEU A 181 -11.14 -10.77 8.20
C LEU A 181 -9.85 -11.32 8.86
N THR A 182 -9.99 -11.97 10.01
CA THR A 182 -8.86 -12.63 10.70
C THR A 182 -8.30 -13.76 9.84
N GLY A 183 -9.14 -14.61 9.26
CA GLY A 183 -8.72 -15.66 8.34
C GLY A 183 -8.03 -15.12 7.08
N LEU A 184 -8.57 -14.04 6.51
CA LEU A 184 -8.03 -13.40 5.30
C LEU A 184 -6.73 -12.61 5.55
N ARG A 185 -6.42 -12.23 6.80
CA ARG A 185 -5.23 -11.46 7.17
C ARG A 185 -3.93 -12.16 6.79
N ASP A 186 -3.85 -13.45 7.04
CA ASP A 186 -2.64 -14.24 6.81
C ASP A 186 -2.50 -14.67 5.35
N GLY A 187 -3.56 -14.49 4.57
CA GLY A 187 -3.62 -14.72 3.14
C GLY A 187 -4.24 -16.07 2.75
N LEU A 188 -4.58 -16.17 1.47
CA LEU A 188 -5.18 -17.36 0.87
C LEU A 188 -4.11 -18.30 0.30
N GLY A 189 -4.37 -19.61 0.40
CA GLY A 189 -3.60 -20.65 -0.27
C GLY A 189 -3.74 -20.60 -1.80
N ILE A 190 -2.71 -21.06 -2.52
CA ILE A 190 -2.78 -21.25 -3.98
C ILE A 190 -3.29 -22.69 -4.24
N VAL A 191 -4.59 -22.86 -4.08
CA VAL A 191 -5.34 -24.12 -4.22
C VAL A 191 -6.65 -23.84 -4.96
N SER A 192 -7.31 -24.88 -5.51
CA SER A 192 -8.54 -24.71 -6.29
C SER A 192 -9.66 -24.00 -5.52
N ARG A 193 -9.82 -24.31 -4.22
CA ARG A 193 -10.85 -23.73 -3.34
C ARG A 193 -10.24 -22.97 -2.17
N PRO A 194 -9.60 -21.80 -2.41
CA PRO A 194 -8.80 -21.09 -1.39
C PRO A 194 -9.66 -20.52 -0.25
N PHE A 195 -10.92 -20.16 -0.52
CA PHE A 195 -11.82 -19.58 0.46
C PHE A 195 -12.28 -20.57 1.53
N ASP A 196 -12.25 -21.88 1.25
CA ASP A 196 -12.61 -22.91 2.25
C ASP A 196 -11.70 -22.86 3.48
N THR A 197 -10.44 -22.42 3.32
CA THR A 197 -9.46 -22.36 4.41
C THR A 197 -9.70 -21.20 5.39
N VAL A 198 -10.49 -20.20 4.99
CA VAL A 198 -10.78 -19.00 5.79
C VAL A 198 -12.25 -18.90 6.18
N ARG A 199 -13.05 -19.84 5.74
CA ARG A 199 -14.48 -19.89 6.05
C ARG A 199 -14.69 -20.23 7.53
N PRO A 200 -15.44 -19.38 8.28
CA PRO A 200 -15.77 -19.66 9.66
C PRO A 200 -16.48 -21.00 9.83
N ALA A 201 -16.19 -21.70 10.93
CA ALA A 201 -16.82 -22.98 11.22
C ALA A 201 -18.34 -22.84 11.31
N GLY A 202 -19.06 -23.73 10.62
CA GLY A 202 -20.53 -23.72 10.58
C GLY A 202 -21.16 -22.76 9.56
N MET A 203 -20.39 -21.87 8.94
CA MET A 203 -20.90 -20.94 7.91
C MET A 203 -21.01 -21.66 6.55
N ALA A 204 -22.15 -21.50 5.88
CA ALA A 204 -22.31 -22.01 4.52
C ALA A 204 -21.49 -21.17 3.50
N GLU A 205 -21.04 -21.80 2.42
CA GLU A 205 -20.23 -21.12 1.39
C GLU A 205 -20.95 -19.90 0.77
N PRO A 206 -22.24 -19.96 0.39
CA PRO A 206 -22.95 -18.80 -0.13
C PRO A 206 -23.04 -17.64 0.88
N GLU A 207 -23.19 -17.95 2.17
CA GLU A 207 -23.22 -16.97 3.24
C GLU A 207 -21.86 -16.26 3.39
N MET A 208 -20.76 -17.01 3.32
CA MET A 208 -19.42 -16.42 3.34
C MET A 208 -19.21 -15.45 2.16
N PHE A 209 -19.62 -15.85 0.94
CA PHE A 209 -19.46 -14.95 -0.22
C PHE A 209 -20.36 -13.73 -0.13
N ALA A 210 -21.57 -13.85 0.41
CA ALA A 210 -22.44 -12.68 0.67
C ALA A 210 -21.78 -11.72 1.67
N LEU A 211 -21.16 -12.26 2.73
CA LEU A 211 -20.45 -11.46 3.74
C LEU A 211 -19.21 -10.78 3.18
N LEU A 212 -18.45 -11.44 2.31
CA LEU A 212 -17.31 -10.85 1.59
C LEU A 212 -17.77 -9.73 0.66
N ALA A 213 -18.86 -9.93 -0.08
CA ALA A 213 -19.44 -8.91 -0.96
C ALA A 213 -19.91 -7.68 -0.15
N GLU A 214 -20.58 -7.87 0.99
CA GLU A 214 -20.95 -6.80 1.93
C GLU A 214 -19.72 -6.00 2.40
N LEU A 215 -18.64 -6.67 2.81
CA LEU A 215 -17.43 -6.01 3.26
C LEU A 215 -16.71 -5.24 2.14
N ILE A 216 -16.81 -5.70 0.90
CA ILE A 216 -16.28 -4.99 -0.28
C ILE A 216 -17.15 -3.79 -0.62
N GLU A 217 -18.47 -3.93 -0.62
CA GLU A 217 -19.40 -2.84 -0.89
C GLU A 217 -19.31 -1.73 0.17
N ALA A 218 -19.18 -2.12 1.44
CA ALA A 218 -18.92 -1.20 2.56
C ALA A 218 -17.51 -0.57 2.50
N GLY A 219 -16.64 -0.99 1.58
CA GLY A 219 -15.30 -0.46 1.42
C GLY A 219 -14.31 -0.85 2.51
N VAL A 220 -14.63 -1.84 3.35
CA VAL A 220 -13.72 -2.42 4.36
C VAL A 220 -12.63 -3.25 3.66
N ILE A 221 -13.04 -4.12 2.74
CA ILE A 221 -12.16 -4.83 1.81
C ILE A 221 -12.15 -4.07 0.49
N ARG A 222 -11.00 -3.60 0.05
CA ARG A 222 -10.86 -2.96 -1.27
C ARG A 222 -10.88 -3.99 -2.39
N ARG A 223 -10.16 -5.09 -2.19
CA ARG A 223 -10.08 -6.27 -3.06
C ARG A 223 -9.41 -7.42 -2.33
N ILE A 224 -9.59 -8.64 -2.80
CA ILE A 224 -8.80 -9.81 -2.41
C ILE A 224 -7.89 -10.14 -3.59
N ALA A 225 -6.57 -9.94 -3.46
CA ALA A 225 -5.69 -9.90 -4.62
C ALA A 225 -4.26 -10.37 -4.34
N GLY A 226 -3.54 -10.67 -5.40
CA GLY A 226 -2.10 -10.93 -5.37
C GLY A 226 -1.30 -9.66 -5.07
N VAL A 227 -0.43 -9.74 -4.08
CA VAL A 227 0.54 -8.70 -3.72
C VAL A 227 1.89 -9.07 -4.31
N LEU A 228 2.39 -8.26 -5.25
CA LEU A 228 3.63 -8.51 -5.94
C LEU A 228 4.82 -7.79 -5.31
N ASN A 229 6.01 -8.30 -5.61
CA ASN A 229 7.28 -7.66 -5.26
C ASN A 229 7.78 -6.84 -6.46
N HIS A 230 7.56 -5.54 -6.44
CA HIS A 230 7.91 -4.64 -7.53
C HIS A 230 9.41 -4.66 -7.89
N HIS A 231 10.31 -4.87 -6.92
CA HIS A 231 11.73 -4.99 -7.22
C HIS A 231 12.04 -6.24 -8.08
N LYS A 232 11.31 -7.36 -7.85
CA LYS A 232 11.43 -8.57 -8.68
C LYS A 232 10.90 -8.35 -10.10
N LEU A 233 9.94 -7.44 -10.27
CA LEU A 233 9.39 -7.03 -11.57
C LEU A 233 10.26 -5.97 -12.28
N GLY A 234 11.39 -5.55 -11.70
CA GLY A 234 12.29 -4.57 -12.31
C GLY A 234 11.97 -3.10 -11.97
N PHE A 235 10.97 -2.82 -11.15
CA PHE A 235 10.69 -1.46 -10.66
C PHE A 235 11.59 -1.16 -9.47
N THR A 236 12.84 -0.75 -9.76
CA THR A 236 13.88 -0.56 -8.75
C THR A 236 14.00 0.87 -8.26
N ALA A 237 13.60 1.84 -9.09
CA ALA A 237 13.55 3.24 -8.70
C ALA A 237 12.28 3.50 -7.87
N ASN A 238 12.47 4.14 -6.71
CA ASN A 238 11.41 4.41 -5.76
C ASN A 238 11.76 5.69 -4.98
N VAL A 239 10.90 6.72 -5.07
CA VAL A 239 11.11 8.00 -4.40
C VAL A 239 9.80 8.52 -3.82
N MET A 240 9.87 9.14 -2.65
CA MET A 240 8.79 9.96 -2.16
C MET A 240 9.00 11.39 -2.65
N PHE A 241 8.06 11.87 -3.45
CA PHE A 241 7.96 13.27 -3.90
C PHE A 241 7.08 14.01 -2.92
N ALA A 242 7.54 15.17 -2.44
CA ALA A 242 6.79 16.08 -1.58
C ALA A 242 6.82 17.48 -2.17
N ALA A 243 5.66 18.06 -2.49
CA ALA A 243 5.54 19.35 -3.12
C ALA A 243 4.81 20.36 -2.23
N HIS A 244 5.26 21.60 -2.26
CA HIS A 244 4.56 22.75 -1.71
C HIS A 244 3.67 23.35 -2.80
N VAL A 245 2.38 23.17 -2.68
CA VAL A 245 1.37 23.67 -3.61
C VAL A 245 0.41 24.58 -2.85
N ASP A 246 0.03 25.70 -3.46
CA ASP A 246 -0.93 26.61 -2.85
C ASP A 246 -2.27 25.91 -2.57
N PRO A 247 -2.95 26.21 -1.45
CA PRO A 247 -4.20 25.54 -1.05
C PRO A 247 -5.28 25.56 -2.13
N GLU A 248 -5.35 26.61 -2.94
CA GLU A 248 -6.32 26.75 -4.04
C GLU A 248 -6.01 25.81 -5.23
N HIS A 249 -4.76 25.39 -5.40
CA HIS A 249 -4.31 24.54 -6.51
C HIS A 249 -4.10 23.06 -6.12
N VAL A 250 -4.02 22.74 -4.82
CA VAL A 250 -3.62 21.40 -4.35
C VAL A 250 -4.55 20.29 -4.82
N VAL A 251 -5.85 20.59 -4.98
CA VAL A 251 -6.83 19.57 -5.43
C VAL A 251 -6.61 19.18 -6.88
N ASP A 252 -6.42 20.19 -7.77
CA ASP A 252 -6.18 19.93 -9.19
C ASP A 252 -4.81 19.28 -9.39
N ALA A 253 -3.76 19.81 -8.76
CA ALA A 253 -2.42 19.25 -8.79
C ALA A 253 -2.40 17.79 -8.31
N GLY A 254 -3.06 17.49 -7.18
CA GLY A 254 -3.14 16.15 -6.62
C GLY A 254 -3.88 15.17 -7.54
N ARG A 255 -4.99 15.57 -8.16
CA ARG A 255 -5.71 14.76 -9.14
C ARG A 255 -4.84 14.45 -10.36
N ARG A 256 -4.18 15.45 -10.91
CA ARG A 256 -3.29 15.29 -12.07
C ARG A 256 -2.11 14.37 -11.77
N LEU A 257 -1.44 14.59 -10.65
CA LEU A 257 -0.32 13.75 -10.21
C LEU A 257 -0.77 12.29 -10.01
N ALA A 258 -1.96 12.09 -9.43
CA ALA A 258 -2.56 10.78 -9.23
C ALA A 258 -2.84 10.00 -10.52
N HIS A 259 -3.10 10.68 -11.64
CA HIS A 259 -3.31 10.05 -12.95
C HIS A 259 -2.00 9.61 -13.62
N SER A 260 -0.85 10.00 -13.11
CA SER A 260 0.43 9.51 -13.62
C SER A 260 0.58 8.01 -13.40
N GLY A 261 1.04 7.30 -14.44
CA GLY A 261 1.36 5.87 -14.37
C GLY A 261 2.52 5.52 -13.44
N ALA A 262 3.32 6.50 -13.02
CA ALA A 262 4.43 6.30 -12.08
C ALA A 262 4.02 6.44 -10.60
N VAL A 263 2.82 6.95 -10.30
CA VAL A 263 2.38 7.29 -8.94
C VAL A 263 1.46 6.21 -8.37
N SER A 264 1.88 5.56 -7.28
CA SER A 264 1.07 4.54 -6.58
C SER A 264 0.21 5.12 -5.45
N HIS A 265 0.72 6.15 -4.78
CA HIS A 265 0.04 6.85 -3.70
C HIS A 265 0.13 8.34 -3.93
N CYS A 266 -0.96 9.06 -3.73
CA CYS A 266 -0.98 10.50 -3.78
C CYS A 266 -1.92 11.04 -2.69
N TYR A 267 -1.39 11.93 -1.85
CA TYR A 267 -2.07 12.46 -0.68
C TYR A 267 -1.83 13.94 -0.51
N GLU A 268 -2.85 14.65 -0.03
CA GLU A 268 -2.66 15.89 0.70
C GLU A 268 -2.49 15.58 2.19
N ARG A 269 -1.52 16.24 2.85
CA ARG A 269 -1.21 16.05 4.27
C ARG A 269 -1.09 17.39 4.99
N GLN A 270 -1.30 17.35 6.29
CA GLN A 270 -0.96 18.49 7.15
C GLN A 270 0.54 18.77 7.08
N VAL A 271 0.89 20.04 7.26
CA VAL A 271 2.27 20.53 7.31
C VAL A 271 2.67 20.84 8.76
N PHE A 272 3.97 21.00 9.00
CA PHE A 272 4.49 21.45 10.29
C PHE A 272 5.58 22.51 10.09
N GLU A 273 6.01 23.19 11.14
CA GLU A 273 7.04 24.22 11.08
C GLU A 273 8.35 23.67 10.50
N GLY A 274 8.87 24.33 9.47
CA GLY A 274 10.05 23.90 8.72
C GLY A 274 9.79 22.80 7.67
N TRP A 275 8.51 22.42 7.44
CA TRP A 275 8.08 21.49 6.40
C TRP A 275 6.80 21.99 5.70
N PRO A 276 6.91 22.79 4.63
CA PRO A 276 5.75 23.39 3.97
C PRO A 276 5.07 22.49 2.94
N TYR A 277 5.61 21.31 2.69
CA TYR A 277 5.15 20.41 1.63
C TYR A 277 3.85 19.73 2.04
N ASN A 278 2.78 19.96 1.27
CA ASN A 278 1.43 19.48 1.55
C ASN A 278 0.95 18.41 0.57
N LEU A 279 1.56 18.27 -0.62
CA LEU A 279 1.22 17.24 -1.61
C LEU A 279 2.33 16.19 -1.66
N PHE A 280 1.97 14.94 -1.40
CA PHE A 280 2.88 13.80 -1.35
C PHE A 280 2.53 12.77 -2.41
N ALA A 281 3.54 12.25 -3.09
CA ALA A 281 3.37 11.11 -3.99
C ALA A 281 4.47 10.07 -3.80
N MET A 282 4.07 8.80 -3.81
CA MET A 282 5.01 7.68 -3.88
C MET A 282 5.17 7.28 -5.33
N MET A 283 6.36 7.52 -5.88
CA MET A 283 6.67 7.33 -7.29
C MET A 283 7.57 6.11 -7.50
N HIS A 284 7.28 5.38 -8.55
CA HIS A 284 8.00 4.17 -8.94
C HIS A 284 8.42 4.26 -10.41
N GLY A 285 9.51 3.57 -10.74
CA GLY A 285 10.01 3.47 -12.11
C GLY A 285 11.01 2.32 -12.23
N ARG A 286 11.34 1.96 -13.45
CA ARG A 286 12.49 1.08 -13.73
C ARG A 286 13.79 1.85 -13.52
N THR A 287 13.78 3.15 -13.83
CA THR A 287 14.91 4.07 -13.67
C THR A 287 14.49 5.37 -12.99
N MET A 288 15.45 6.07 -12.38
CA MET A 288 15.20 7.41 -11.85
C MET A 288 14.87 8.42 -12.94
N ALA A 289 15.36 8.25 -14.16
CA ALA A 289 15.05 9.12 -15.30
C ALA A 289 13.55 9.10 -15.66
N GLN A 290 12.89 7.94 -15.59
CA GLN A 290 11.43 7.85 -15.77
C GLN A 290 10.66 8.66 -14.71
N ILE A 291 11.09 8.57 -13.44
CA ILE A 291 10.49 9.34 -12.36
C ILE A 291 10.72 10.84 -12.58
N GLN A 292 11.95 11.24 -12.90
CA GLN A 292 12.30 12.64 -13.14
C GLN A 292 11.46 13.23 -14.29
N HIS A 293 11.33 12.52 -15.40
CA HIS A 293 10.47 12.96 -16.50
C HIS A 293 9.01 13.20 -16.07
N THR A 294 8.48 12.34 -15.19
CA THR A 294 7.12 12.54 -14.65
C THR A 294 7.03 13.80 -13.79
N ILE A 295 8.06 14.07 -12.98
CA ILE A 295 8.15 15.25 -12.11
C ILE A 295 8.26 16.53 -12.95
N ASP A 296 9.14 16.54 -13.96
CA ASP A 296 9.34 17.70 -14.83
C ASP A 296 8.03 18.09 -15.52
N ARG A 297 7.35 17.13 -16.13
CA ARG A 297 6.03 17.36 -16.74
C ARG A 297 4.97 17.85 -15.77
N PHE A 298 5.01 17.37 -14.53
CA PHE A 298 4.07 17.82 -13.49
C PHE A 298 4.37 19.27 -13.06
N THR A 299 5.63 19.62 -12.79
CA THR A 299 6.05 20.95 -12.33
C THR A 299 5.95 22.00 -13.43
N GLU A 300 6.11 21.63 -14.70
CA GLU A 300 5.86 22.51 -15.85
C GLU A 300 4.37 22.85 -16.01
N ALA A 301 3.49 21.90 -15.71
CA ALA A 301 2.05 22.04 -15.91
C ALA A 301 1.28 22.64 -14.72
N HIS A 302 1.90 22.68 -13.52
CA HIS A 302 1.26 23.10 -12.28
C HIS A 302 2.14 24.05 -11.47
N PRO A 303 1.54 25.07 -10.82
CA PRO A 303 2.26 26.00 -9.95
C PRO A 303 2.71 25.29 -8.67
N VAL A 304 3.95 24.81 -8.66
CA VAL A 304 4.62 24.24 -7.51
C VAL A 304 5.63 25.24 -6.99
N ARG A 305 5.50 25.69 -5.74
CA ARG A 305 6.44 26.67 -5.15
C ARG A 305 7.83 26.08 -4.93
N SER A 306 7.86 24.85 -4.44
CA SER A 306 9.08 24.06 -4.23
C SER A 306 8.72 22.59 -4.05
N PHE A 307 9.69 21.71 -4.22
CA PHE A 307 9.51 20.28 -3.93
C PHE A 307 10.79 19.66 -3.41
N GLU A 308 10.63 18.52 -2.73
CA GLU A 308 11.71 17.64 -2.28
C GLU A 308 11.56 16.25 -2.88
N LEU A 309 12.69 15.67 -3.23
CA LEU A 309 12.81 14.26 -3.56
C LEU A 309 13.49 13.55 -2.40
N LEU A 310 12.81 12.56 -1.86
CA LEU A 310 13.25 11.83 -0.69
C LEU A 310 13.58 10.37 -1.09
N PRO A 311 14.76 10.12 -1.67
CA PRO A 311 15.18 8.78 -2.02
C PRO A 311 15.38 7.93 -0.77
N THR A 312 15.10 6.65 -0.87
CA THR A 312 15.30 5.69 0.21
C THR A 312 16.78 5.31 0.29
N LEU A 313 17.43 5.60 1.43
CA LEU A 313 18.77 5.08 1.74
C LEU A 313 18.70 3.66 2.28
N ALA A 314 17.75 3.41 3.20
CA ALA A 314 17.55 2.08 3.78
C ALA A 314 16.06 1.84 4.10
N GLU A 315 15.58 0.62 3.81
CA GLU A 315 14.30 0.10 4.26
C GLU A 315 14.52 -0.57 5.63
N LEU A 316 14.09 0.10 6.70
CA LEU A 316 14.31 -0.33 8.08
C LEU A 316 13.21 -1.28 8.58
N LYS A 317 11.99 -1.15 8.04
CA LYS A 317 10.85 -2.05 8.25
C LYS A 317 9.89 -1.97 7.06
N LYS A 318 9.40 -3.13 6.62
CA LYS A 318 8.31 -3.26 5.62
C LYS A 318 7.50 -4.52 5.91
N GLN A 319 6.59 -4.39 6.83
CA GLN A 319 5.71 -5.47 7.26
C GLN A 319 4.29 -4.93 7.41
N PRO A 320 3.26 -5.69 7.00
CA PRO A 320 1.89 -5.26 7.24
C PRO A 320 1.62 -5.16 8.74
N VAL A 321 0.84 -4.17 9.13
CA VAL A 321 0.31 -4.11 10.50
C VAL A 321 -0.61 -5.32 10.70
N ARG A 322 -0.41 -6.04 11.79
CA ARG A 322 -1.30 -7.12 12.19
C ARG A 322 -2.45 -6.52 12.99
N HIS A 323 -3.58 -6.32 12.32
CA HIS A 323 -4.79 -5.89 13.02
C HIS A 323 -5.30 -7.03 13.89
N SER A 324 -5.62 -6.72 15.14
CA SER A 324 -6.46 -7.56 15.97
C SER A 324 -7.90 -7.12 15.72
N PHE A 325 -8.74 -8.04 15.28
CA PHE A 325 -10.19 -7.83 15.16
C PHE A 325 -10.92 -8.38 16.40
N ALA A 326 -10.23 -8.40 17.55
CA ALA A 326 -10.78 -8.90 18.82
C ALA A 326 -11.89 -7.98 19.36
#